data_ad31ab61761b155bca3f5a11246aa963
#
_entry.id   ad31ab61761b155bca3f5a11246aa963
#
_cell.length_a   1.000
_cell.length_b   1.000
_cell.length_c   1.000
_cell.angle_alpha   90.00
_cell.angle_beta   90.00
_cell.angle_gamma   90.00
#
_symmetry.space_group_name_H-M   'P 1'
#
loop_
_entity.id
_entity.type
_entity.pdbx_description
1 polymer ?
#
loop_
_entity_poly.entity_id
_entity_poly.type
_entity_poly.pdbx_seq_one_letter_code
_entity_poly.pdbx_strand_id
1 'polypeptide(L)'
;MDSFLYSINATVPIFLVMIVGWVIKQLSVIDDHFANVANKYVFKVALPVLLFRDLAAADFKSQFDVKFVLYCMIVTTIMFSGIWICTEIFMKDDTQKGAFVQASFRSSAAILGMAFIQNMYQSTGMAPLMIVAAVPLFNIFSVIVLTFKAHPECHGSTEEQSTDKKENIKKACFNIVTNPIIIGIVLGLLSSLAGLRYPVIINKTINNIAQTATPVALICIGASFEGKKAIKKIKPTVIATFLKLVGLAAIFLPIAVKMGFRNQELMAILIMLASPSTVTCFVMAKGMDNDEVLSSSIVVLTTLLSSVTLTVWIFILRNFGLI
;
A
#
# COMPACT_ATOMS: atom_id res chain seq x y z
N MET A 1 -22.02 -16.84 1.47
CA MET A 1 -20.95 -17.72 2.05
C MET A 1 -19.68 -17.65 1.21
N ASP A 2 -19.81 -17.59 -0.12
CA ASP A 2 -18.66 -17.59 -1.06
C ASP A 2 -17.74 -16.39 -0.94
N SER A 3 -18.26 -15.17 -0.75
CA SER A 3 -17.45 -13.96 -0.56
C SER A 3 -16.61 -13.99 0.71
N PHE A 4 -17.11 -14.59 1.80
CA PHE A 4 -16.36 -14.72 3.04
C PHE A 4 -15.25 -15.76 2.95
N LEU A 5 -15.54 -16.94 2.40
CA LEU A 5 -14.54 -17.98 2.15
C LEU A 5 -13.45 -17.47 1.21
N TYR A 6 -13.82 -16.70 0.20
CA TYR A 6 -12.86 -16.10 -0.70
C TYR A 6 -11.96 -15.08 0.00
N SER A 7 -12.55 -14.19 0.83
CA SER A 7 -11.78 -13.22 1.62
C SER A 7 -10.76 -13.91 2.52
N ILE A 8 -11.16 -15.00 3.19
CA ILE A 8 -10.26 -15.82 4.00
C ILE A 8 -9.14 -16.43 3.15
N ASN A 9 -9.48 -17.04 2.02
CA ASN A 9 -8.50 -17.66 1.14
C ASN A 9 -7.49 -16.65 0.54
N ALA A 10 -7.89 -15.39 0.39
CA ALA A 10 -7.01 -14.33 -0.10
C ALA A 10 -6.12 -13.73 1.01
N THR A 11 -6.60 -13.65 2.26
CA THR A 11 -5.89 -12.95 3.35
C THR A 11 -5.10 -13.88 4.27
N VAL A 12 -5.62 -15.08 4.54
CA VAL A 12 -4.95 -16.04 5.45
C VAL A 12 -3.57 -16.47 4.94
N PRO A 13 -3.34 -16.77 3.64
CA PRO A 13 -2.00 -17.11 3.16
C PRO A 13 -0.97 -16.00 3.40
N ILE A 14 -1.37 -14.73 3.25
CA ILE A 14 -0.51 -13.58 3.51
C ILE A 14 -0.08 -13.57 4.98
N PHE A 15 -1.04 -13.79 5.88
CA PHE A 15 -0.79 -13.86 7.32
C PHE A 15 0.09 -15.07 7.69
N LEU A 16 -0.14 -16.24 7.10
CA LEU A 16 0.66 -17.42 7.34
C LEU A 16 2.12 -17.24 6.94
N VAL A 17 2.41 -16.55 5.84
CA VAL A 17 3.79 -16.22 5.45
C VAL A 17 4.47 -15.31 6.49
N MET A 18 3.74 -14.36 7.09
CA MET A 18 4.28 -13.56 8.20
C MET A 18 4.57 -14.41 9.43
N ILE A 19 3.68 -15.37 9.77
CA ILE A 19 3.93 -16.33 10.86
C ILE A 19 5.18 -17.17 10.57
N VAL A 20 5.35 -17.65 9.35
CA VAL A 20 6.56 -18.38 8.94
C VAL A 20 7.80 -17.51 9.16
N GLY A 21 7.79 -16.22 8.74
CA GLY A 21 8.87 -15.28 8.99
C GLY A 21 9.22 -15.13 10.47
N TRP A 22 8.21 -15.07 11.34
CA TRP A 22 8.40 -15.03 12.79
C TRP A 22 8.99 -16.35 13.32
N VAL A 23 8.45 -17.51 12.91
CA VAL A 23 8.90 -18.83 13.35
C VAL A 23 10.36 -19.09 12.97
N ILE A 24 10.75 -18.84 11.72
CA ILE A 24 12.12 -19.10 11.25
C ILE A 24 13.14 -18.17 11.93
N LYS A 25 12.72 -16.98 12.40
CA LYS A 25 13.55 -16.13 13.25
C LYS A 25 13.70 -16.74 14.66
N GLN A 26 12.62 -17.24 15.26
CA GLN A 26 12.70 -17.92 16.57
C GLN A 26 13.59 -19.18 16.52
N LEU A 27 13.60 -19.87 15.37
CA LEU A 27 14.46 -21.03 15.11
C LEU A 27 15.90 -20.64 14.72
N SER A 28 16.26 -19.34 14.75
CA SER A 28 17.57 -18.83 14.38
C SER A 28 18.03 -19.20 12.94
N VAL A 29 17.09 -19.52 12.05
CA VAL A 29 17.36 -19.74 10.62
C VAL A 29 17.68 -18.42 9.94
N ILE A 30 17.00 -17.32 10.37
CA ILE A 30 17.28 -15.95 9.96
C ILE A 30 17.44 -15.07 11.19
N ASP A 31 18.19 -13.98 11.04
CA ASP A 31 18.46 -13.00 12.08
C ASP A 31 18.00 -11.59 11.70
N ASP A 32 18.24 -10.61 12.57
CA ASP A 32 17.92 -9.21 12.30
C ASP A 32 18.76 -8.63 11.16
N HIS A 33 19.99 -9.13 10.97
CA HIS A 33 20.84 -8.72 9.86
C HIS A 33 20.20 -9.13 8.52
N PHE A 34 19.77 -10.39 8.40
CA PHE A 34 19.07 -10.88 7.23
C PHE A 34 17.81 -10.04 6.95
N ALA A 35 16.97 -9.79 7.98
CA ALA A 35 15.74 -9.01 7.81
C ALA A 35 16.03 -7.58 7.30
N ASN A 36 17.11 -6.94 7.77
CA ASN A 36 17.52 -5.61 7.32
C ASN A 36 18.04 -5.63 5.88
N VAL A 37 18.90 -6.58 5.51
CA VAL A 37 19.44 -6.71 4.15
C VAL A 37 18.33 -7.06 3.16
N ALA A 38 17.44 -8.01 3.52
CA ALA A 38 16.30 -8.39 2.69
C ALA A 38 15.33 -7.22 2.50
N ASN A 39 15.03 -6.44 3.55
CA ASN A 39 14.21 -5.24 3.41
C ASN A 39 14.87 -4.20 2.48
N LYS A 40 16.18 -3.99 2.59
CA LYS A 40 16.94 -3.10 1.69
C LYS A 40 16.89 -3.57 0.23
N TYR A 41 16.98 -4.88 -0.02
CA TYR A 41 16.79 -5.46 -1.35
C TYR A 41 15.36 -5.20 -1.87
N VAL A 42 14.36 -5.47 -1.06
CA VAL A 42 12.96 -5.23 -1.46
C VAL A 42 12.73 -3.76 -1.77
N PHE A 43 13.18 -2.86 -0.92
CA PHE A 43 13.00 -1.41 -1.10
C PHE A 43 13.72 -0.86 -2.34
N LYS A 44 14.99 -1.27 -2.55
CA LYS A 44 15.84 -0.68 -3.61
C LYS A 44 15.72 -1.37 -4.96
N VAL A 45 15.29 -2.62 -5.02
CA VAL A 45 15.28 -3.43 -6.24
C VAL A 45 13.90 -4.01 -6.53
N ALA A 46 13.38 -4.87 -5.67
CA ALA A 46 12.19 -5.65 -5.98
C ALA A 46 10.92 -4.79 -6.12
N LEU A 47 10.72 -3.80 -5.23
CA LEU A 47 9.57 -2.86 -5.29
C LEU A 47 9.61 -1.95 -6.53
N PRO A 48 10.72 -1.26 -6.85
CA PRO A 48 10.81 -0.48 -8.08
C PRO A 48 10.51 -1.31 -9.33
N VAL A 49 11.05 -2.54 -9.41
CA VAL A 49 10.81 -3.44 -10.54
C VAL A 49 9.36 -3.92 -10.58
N LEU A 50 8.75 -4.20 -9.43
CA LEU A 50 7.32 -4.55 -9.33
C LEU A 50 6.44 -3.42 -9.88
N LEU A 51 6.68 -2.17 -9.43
CA LEU A 51 5.90 -1.01 -9.87
C LEU A 51 6.14 -0.69 -11.34
N PHE A 52 7.39 -0.81 -11.80
CA PHE A 52 7.70 -0.71 -13.22
C PHE A 52 6.89 -1.71 -14.04
N ARG A 53 6.92 -3.00 -13.66
CA ARG A 53 6.19 -4.07 -14.35
C ARG A 53 4.69 -3.79 -14.41
N ASP A 54 4.10 -3.45 -13.27
CA ASP A 54 2.64 -3.27 -13.16
C ASP A 54 2.16 -2.07 -13.98
N LEU A 55 2.94 -0.98 -13.99
CA LEU A 55 2.61 0.22 -14.77
C LEU A 55 2.96 0.10 -16.24
N ALA A 56 4.04 -0.60 -16.59
CA ALA A 56 4.40 -0.85 -17.99
C ALA A 56 3.40 -1.79 -18.69
N ALA A 57 2.77 -2.69 -17.94
CA ALA A 57 1.73 -3.58 -18.45
C ALA A 57 0.34 -2.93 -18.52
N ALA A 58 0.15 -1.73 -17.96
CA ALA A 58 -1.14 -1.06 -17.94
C ALA A 58 -1.52 -0.56 -19.34
N ASP A 59 -2.69 -0.94 -19.80
CA ASP A 59 -3.23 -0.44 -21.07
C ASP A 59 -4.11 0.80 -20.82
N PHE A 60 -3.54 1.97 -21.12
CA PHE A 60 -4.24 3.26 -20.98
C PHE A 60 -5.23 3.54 -22.12
N LYS A 61 -5.30 2.69 -23.18
CA LYS A 61 -6.06 3.02 -24.40
C LYS A 61 -7.40 2.29 -24.53
N SER A 62 -7.59 1.16 -23.89
CA SER A 62 -8.66 0.22 -24.29
C SER A 62 -10.04 0.44 -23.68
N GLN A 63 -10.18 1.09 -22.52
CA GLN A 63 -11.49 1.43 -21.89
C GLN A 63 -11.34 2.59 -20.89
N PHE A 64 -10.95 3.77 -21.37
CA PHE A 64 -10.68 4.90 -20.50
C PHE A 64 -11.96 5.62 -20.08
N ASP A 65 -12.50 5.31 -18.91
CA ASP A 65 -13.55 6.11 -18.28
C ASP A 65 -12.92 7.27 -17.49
N VAL A 66 -12.97 8.46 -18.09
CA VAL A 66 -12.42 9.69 -17.49
C VAL A 66 -13.05 10.00 -16.14
N LYS A 67 -14.38 9.82 -16.00
CA LYS A 67 -15.11 10.10 -14.77
C LYS A 67 -14.64 9.20 -13.63
N PHE A 68 -14.48 7.91 -13.91
CA PHE A 68 -14.03 6.92 -12.93
C PHE A 68 -12.57 7.18 -12.51
N VAL A 69 -11.68 7.42 -13.48
CA VAL A 69 -10.26 7.73 -13.21
C VAL A 69 -10.12 9.00 -12.36
N LEU A 70 -10.80 10.09 -12.76
CA LEU A 70 -10.78 11.33 -12.00
C LEU A 70 -11.33 11.15 -10.59
N TYR A 71 -12.40 10.38 -10.41
CA TYR A 71 -12.92 10.07 -9.09
C TYR A 71 -11.87 9.37 -8.23
N CYS A 72 -11.24 8.31 -8.72
CA CYS A 72 -10.20 7.58 -8.00
C CYS A 72 -9.01 8.48 -7.63
N MET A 73 -8.55 9.33 -8.57
CA MET A 73 -7.44 10.26 -8.31
C MET A 73 -7.79 11.33 -7.28
N ILE A 74 -8.95 11.96 -7.41
CA ILE A 74 -9.41 13.02 -6.49
C ILE A 74 -9.61 12.44 -5.09
N VAL A 75 -10.31 11.32 -4.98
CA VAL A 75 -10.55 10.67 -3.68
C VAL A 75 -9.24 10.26 -3.02
N THR A 76 -8.30 9.67 -3.77
CA THR A 76 -6.98 9.31 -3.24
C THR A 76 -6.23 10.54 -2.71
N THR A 77 -6.29 11.67 -3.43
CA THR A 77 -5.65 12.91 -3.02
C THR A 77 -6.30 13.50 -1.77
N ILE A 78 -7.65 13.50 -1.70
CA ILE A 78 -8.39 13.99 -0.53
C ILE A 78 -8.13 13.10 0.69
N MET A 79 -8.12 11.77 0.53
CA MET A 79 -7.81 10.85 1.62
C MET A 79 -6.42 11.12 2.20
N PHE A 80 -5.41 11.22 1.33
CA PHE A 80 -4.04 11.50 1.74
C PHE A 80 -3.95 12.84 2.49
N SER A 81 -4.42 13.92 1.88
CA SER A 81 -4.35 15.26 2.44
C SER A 81 -5.13 15.37 3.74
N GLY A 82 -6.34 14.82 3.79
CA GLY A 82 -7.19 14.84 4.98
C GLY A 82 -6.57 14.06 6.16
N ILE A 83 -6.08 12.84 5.89
CA ILE A 83 -5.43 12.04 6.94
C ILE A 83 -4.15 12.73 7.41
N TRP A 84 -3.34 13.31 6.52
CA TRP A 84 -2.12 14.01 6.90
C TRP A 84 -2.42 15.23 7.77
N ILE A 85 -3.36 16.08 7.35
CA ILE A 85 -3.78 17.27 8.14
C ILE A 85 -4.33 16.83 9.51
N CYS A 86 -5.21 15.85 9.56
CA CYS A 86 -5.74 15.34 10.84
C CYS A 86 -4.62 14.78 11.73
N THR A 87 -3.66 14.04 11.14
CA THR A 87 -2.52 13.50 11.89
C THR A 87 -1.64 14.60 12.47
N GLU A 88 -1.39 15.68 11.73
CA GLU A 88 -0.61 16.83 12.25
C GLU A 88 -1.30 17.50 13.45
N ILE A 89 -2.63 17.60 13.43
CA ILE A 89 -3.41 18.26 14.49
C ILE A 89 -3.54 17.36 15.72
N PHE A 90 -3.83 16.08 15.53
CA PHE A 90 -4.25 15.20 16.64
C PHE A 90 -3.14 14.29 17.18
N MET A 91 -2.11 14.00 16.39
CA MET A 91 -1.02 13.11 16.83
C MET A 91 0.16 13.92 17.37
N LYS A 92 0.52 13.66 18.63
CA LYS A 92 1.62 14.37 19.31
C LYS A 92 3.00 13.79 19.01
N ASP A 93 3.08 12.50 18.73
CA ASP A 93 4.34 11.79 18.49
C ASP A 93 4.71 11.90 16.99
N ASP A 94 5.65 12.77 16.68
CA ASP A 94 6.10 13.02 15.31
C ASP A 94 6.72 11.80 14.66
N THR A 95 7.36 10.92 15.44
CA THR A 95 8.02 9.72 14.91
C THR A 95 7.05 8.71 14.28
N GLN A 96 5.78 8.74 14.70
CA GLN A 96 4.73 7.85 14.23
C GLN A 96 3.93 8.41 13.06
N LYS A 97 3.97 9.73 12.83
CA LYS A 97 3.10 10.41 11.86
C LYS A 97 3.24 9.87 10.44
N GLY A 98 4.48 9.73 9.95
CA GLY A 98 4.74 9.25 8.59
C GLY A 98 4.16 7.85 8.33
N ALA A 99 4.47 6.91 9.21
CA ALA A 99 3.98 5.54 9.14
C ALA A 99 2.45 5.46 9.30
N PHE A 100 1.87 6.24 10.22
CA PHE A 100 0.42 6.32 10.44
C PHE A 100 -0.31 6.82 9.20
N VAL A 101 0.09 7.96 8.64
CA VAL A 101 -0.52 8.53 7.43
C VAL A 101 -0.44 7.54 6.29
N GLN A 102 0.77 7.03 6.00
CA GLN A 102 0.99 6.09 4.91
C GLN A 102 0.10 4.86 5.03
N ALA A 103 0.10 4.19 6.16
CA ALA A 103 -0.63 2.95 6.36
C ALA A 103 -2.16 3.14 6.43
N SER A 104 -2.63 4.35 6.78
CA SER A 104 -4.05 4.66 6.86
C SER A 104 -4.72 4.92 5.52
N PHE A 105 -4.02 5.48 4.51
CA PHE A 105 -4.66 5.75 3.20
C PHE A 105 -4.32 4.71 2.14
N ARG A 106 -3.17 4.06 2.22
CA ARG A 106 -2.66 3.16 1.19
C ARG A 106 -3.34 1.80 1.21
N SER A 107 -3.75 1.33 0.04
CA SER A 107 -4.49 0.07 -0.14
C SER A 107 -3.68 -1.00 -0.88
N SER A 108 -3.90 -2.27 -0.55
CA SER A 108 -3.44 -3.44 -1.31
C SER A 108 -4.33 -3.72 -2.52
N ALA A 109 -4.70 -2.65 -3.24
CA ALA A 109 -5.70 -2.69 -4.31
C ALA A 109 -5.26 -3.52 -5.52
N ALA A 110 -3.97 -3.51 -5.87
CA ALA A 110 -3.45 -4.24 -7.02
C ALA A 110 -3.50 -5.76 -6.83
N ILE A 111 -3.17 -6.26 -5.64
CA ILE A 111 -3.08 -7.71 -5.38
C ILE A 111 -4.45 -8.26 -5.02
N LEU A 112 -5.08 -7.74 -3.98
CA LEU A 112 -6.36 -8.23 -3.51
C LEU A 112 -7.52 -7.77 -4.39
N GLY A 113 -7.44 -6.53 -4.92
CA GLY A 113 -8.53 -5.94 -5.69
C GLY A 113 -8.83 -6.67 -6.97
N MET A 114 -7.82 -6.94 -7.77
CA MET A 114 -7.99 -7.64 -9.04
C MET A 114 -8.54 -9.05 -8.80
N ALA A 115 -8.00 -9.77 -7.82
CA ALA A 115 -8.45 -11.11 -7.49
C ALA A 115 -9.93 -11.14 -7.02
N PHE A 116 -10.35 -10.17 -6.19
CA PHE A 116 -11.74 -10.05 -5.74
C PHE A 116 -12.71 -9.79 -6.90
N ILE A 117 -12.41 -8.83 -7.76
CA ILE A 117 -13.27 -8.48 -8.90
C ILE A 117 -13.35 -9.65 -9.88
N GLN A 118 -12.22 -10.27 -10.19
CA GLN A 118 -12.18 -11.42 -11.10
C GLN A 118 -12.98 -12.61 -10.58
N ASN A 119 -12.97 -12.85 -9.27
CA ASN A 119 -13.76 -13.93 -8.69
C ASN A 119 -15.26 -13.63 -8.69
N MET A 120 -15.67 -12.40 -8.40
CA MET A 120 -17.08 -12.02 -8.35
C MET A 120 -17.74 -11.90 -9.73
N TYR A 121 -17.00 -11.36 -10.70
CA TYR A 121 -17.56 -11.00 -12.02
C TYR A 121 -16.99 -11.85 -13.16
N GLN A 122 -16.12 -12.82 -12.87
CA GLN A 122 -15.40 -13.65 -13.87
C GLN A 122 -14.67 -12.79 -14.93
N SER A 123 -14.36 -11.55 -14.59
CA SER A 123 -13.64 -10.57 -15.43
C SER A 123 -12.82 -9.64 -14.55
N THR A 124 -11.79 -9.03 -15.11
CA THR A 124 -10.99 -8.02 -14.39
C THR A 124 -11.75 -6.69 -14.19
N GLY A 125 -12.83 -6.48 -14.93
CA GLY A 125 -13.70 -5.30 -14.83
C GLY A 125 -12.96 -3.98 -14.82
N MET A 126 -13.31 -3.10 -13.89
CA MET A 126 -12.71 -1.77 -13.72
C MET A 126 -11.45 -1.79 -12.82
N ALA A 127 -10.98 -2.96 -12.36
CA ALA A 127 -9.79 -3.05 -11.49
C ALA A 127 -8.51 -2.50 -12.14
N PRO A 128 -8.17 -2.82 -13.39
CA PRO A 128 -6.97 -2.27 -14.03
C PRO A 128 -7.00 -0.73 -14.08
N LEU A 129 -8.15 -0.14 -14.37
CA LEU A 129 -8.29 1.31 -14.47
C LEU A 129 -8.16 1.99 -13.09
N MET A 130 -8.72 1.39 -12.05
CA MET A 130 -8.53 1.83 -10.66
C MET A 130 -7.07 1.75 -10.23
N ILE A 131 -6.36 0.65 -10.58
CA ILE A 131 -4.95 0.47 -10.27
C ILE A 131 -4.11 1.58 -10.90
N VAL A 132 -4.33 1.86 -12.18
CA VAL A 132 -3.65 2.94 -12.91
C VAL A 132 -3.91 4.31 -12.28
N ALA A 133 -5.14 4.58 -11.86
CA ALA A 133 -5.52 5.86 -11.27
C ALA A 133 -4.97 6.06 -9.83
N ALA A 134 -5.03 5.02 -8.99
CA ALA A 134 -4.77 5.15 -7.56
C ALA A 134 -3.35 4.72 -7.14
N VAL A 135 -2.80 3.64 -7.71
CA VAL A 135 -1.54 3.05 -7.23
C VAL A 135 -0.33 3.96 -7.41
N PRO A 136 -0.15 4.68 -8.55
CA PRO A 136 0.92 5.67 -8.66
C PRO A 136 0.83 6.74 -7.57
N LEU A 137 -0.38 7.27 -7.31
CA LEU A 137 -0.61 8.27 -6.28
C LEU A 137 -0.33 7.72 -4.88
N PHE A 138 -0.75 6.48 -4.58
CA PHE A 138 -0.41 5.83 -3.31
C PHE A 138 1.10 5.80 -3.07
N ASN A 139 1.89 5.49 -4.08
CA ASN A 139 3.34 5.41 -3.95
C ASN A 139 3.98 6.80 -3.86
N ILE A 140 3.59 7.74 -4.71
CA ILE A 140 4.10 9.12 -4.71
C ILE A 140 3.82 9.79 -3.37
N PHE A 141 2.58 9.75 -2.89
CA PHE A 141 2.19 10.34 -1.61
C PHE A 141 2.86 9.64 -0.42
N SER A 142 3.07 8.33 -0.49
CA SER A 142 3.84 7.61 0.53
C SER A 142 5.28 8.10 0.60
N VAL A 143 5.96 8.24 -0.54
CA VAL A 143 7.35 8.76 -0.58
C VAL A 143 7.37 10.19 -0.03
N ILE A 144 6.41 11.04 -0.40
CA ILE A 144 6.33 12.41 0.08
C ILE A 144 6.22 12.43 1.61
N VAL A 145 5.19 11.79 2.19
CA VAL A 145 4.99 11.86 3.64
C VAL A 145 6.12 11.23 4.43
N LEU A 146 6.66 10.08 3.97
CA LEU A 146 7.78 9.44 4.65
C LEU A 146 9.07 10.25 4.56
N THR A 147 9.31 10.96 3.47
CA THR A 147 10.48 11.85 3.34
C THR A 147 10.36 13.05 4.28
N PHE A 148 9.17 13.68 4.36
CA PHE A 148 8.97 14.83 5.24
C PHE A 148 8.90 14.47 6.74
N LYS A 149 8.60 13.20 7.05
CA LYS A 149 8.48 12.66 8.41
C LYS A 149 9.56 11.63 8.74
N ALA A 150 10.69 11.66 8.03
CA ALA A 150 11.84 10.82 8.35
C ALA A 150 12.49 11.26 9.65
N HIS A 151 12.80 10.32 10.51
CA HIS A 151 13.52 10.53 11.78
C HIS A 151 14.77 9.66 11.81
N PRO A 152 15.94 10.17 11.35
CA PRO A 152 17.19 9.43 11.29
C PRO A 152 17.62 8.80 12.62
N GLU A 153 17.21 9.40 13.73
CA GLU A 153 17.48 8.89 15.09
C GLU A 153 16.87 7.50 15.36
N CYS A 154 15.84 7.11 14.60
CA CYS A 154 15.21 5.80 14.75
C CYS A 154 16.15 4.65 14.33
N HIS A 155 17.19 4.92 13.54
CA HIS A 155 18.09 3.92 12.96
C HIS A 155 19.58 4.23 13.18
N GLY A 156 19.91 5.19 14.05
CA GLY A 156 21.30 5.49 14.44
C GLY A 156 22.16 6.21 13.39
N SER A 157 21.57 6.81 12.39
CA SER A 157 22.26 7.68 11.44
C SER A 157 22.31 9.10 11.98
N THR A 158 23.49 9.57 12.31
CA THR A 158 23.79 10.95 12.70
C THR A 158 23.93 11.82 11.45
N GLU A 159 22.83 12.20 10.82
CA GLU A 159 22.85 13.34 9.89
C GLU A 159 22.37 14.58 10.65
N GLU A 160 23.23 15.57 10.76
CA GLU A 160 22.90 16.89 11.31
C GLU A 160 21.79 17.53 10.48
N GLN A 161 20.64 17.75 11.10
CA GLN A 161 19.57 18.51 10.47
C GLN A 161 20.04 19.97 10.33
N SER A 162 20.21 20.42 9.10
CA SER A 162 20.49 21.82 8.85
C SER A 162 19.33 22.70 9.33
N THR A 163 19.65 23.79 10.02
CA THR A 163 18.68 24.74 10.58
C THR A 163 17.91 25.55 9.49
N ASP A 164 18.32 25.46 8.22
CA ASP A 164 17.69 26.20 7.14
C ASP A 164 16.54 25.38 6.47
N LYS A 165 15.30 25.87 6.68
CA LYS A 165 14.09 25.26 6.09
C LYS A 165 14.14 25.10 4.58
N LYS A 166 14.80 26.02 3.85
CA LYS A 166 14.90 25.95 2.38
C LYS A 166 15.82 24.82 1.95
N GLU A 167 16.92 24.61 2.66
CA GLU A 167 17.85 23.51 2.37
C GLU A 167 17.21 22.15 2.66
N ASN A 168 16.46 22.04 3.76
CA ASN A 168 15.70 20.85 4.09
C ASN A 168 14.65 20.50 3.03
N ILE A 169 13.91 21.48 2.51
CA ILE A 169 12.95 21.28 1.42
C ILE A 169 13.66 20.84 0.13
N LYS A 170 14.80 21.46 -0.21
CA LYS A 170 15.58 21.07 -1.40
C LYS A 170 16.11 19.63 -1.29
N LYS A 171 16.64 19.25 -0.12
CA LYS A 171 17.06 17.87 0.17
C LYS A 171 15.89 16.89 0.07
N ALA A 172 14.72 17.23 0.65
CA ALA A 172 13.51 16.41 0.55
C ALA A 172 13.07 16.23 -0.90
N CYS A 173 13.02 17.28 -1.71
CA CYS A 173 12.68 17.19 -3.13
C CYS A 173 13.70 16.33 -3.90
N PHE A 174 14.98 16.48 -3.63
CA PHE A 174 16.01 15.65 -4.24
C PHE A 174 15.85 14.18 -3.86
N ASN A 175 15.61 13.87 -2.58
CA ASN A 175 15.37 12.53 -2.09
C ASN A 175 14.12 11.88 -2.71
N ILE A 176 13.07 12.68 -2.97
CA ILE A 176 11.86 12.20 -3.66
C ILE A 176 12.20 11.81 -5.11
N VAL A 177 12.87 12.69 -5.86
CA VAL A 177 13.17 12.43 -7.27
C VAL A 177 14.16 11.27 -7.46
N THR A 178 15.13 11.12 -6.55
CA THR A 178 16.11 10.02 -6.57
C THR A 178 15.62 8.74 -5.92
N ASN A 179 14.41 8.73 -5.36
CA ASN A 179 13.86 7.54 -4.72
C ASN A 179 13.66 6.43 -5.77
N PRO A 180 14.20 5.22 -5.54
CA PRO A 180 14.10 4.12 -6.50
C PRO A 180 12.66 3.74 -6.85
N ILE A 181 11.72 3.93 -5.92
CA ILE A 181 10.28 3.69 -6.14
C ILE A 181 9.72 4.68 -7.17
N ILE A 182 10.04 5.97 -7.03
CA ILE A 182 9.60 7.00 -7.98
C ILE A 182 10.22 6.75 -9.36
N ILE A 183 11.49 6.37 -9.42
CA ILE A 183 12.15 6.02 -10.69
C ILE A 183 11.42 4.84 -11.35
N GLY A 184 11.10 3.78 -10.60
CA GLY A 184 10.34 2.63 -11.12
C GLY A 184 8.96 3.01 -11.67
N ILE A 185 8.23 3.91 -10.98
CA ILE A 185 6.94 4.42 -11.41
C ILE A 185 7.08 5.20 -12.71
N VAL A 186 8.00 6.17 -12.77
CA VAL A 186 8.21 7.03 -13.95
C VAL A 186 8.59 6.20 -15.17
N LEU A 187 9.55 5.27 -15.02
CA LEU A 187 9.97 4.40 -16.12
C LEU A 187 8.81 3.48 -16.58
N GLY A 188 8.01 2.94 -15.65
CA GLY A 188 6.84 2.13 -15.98
C GLY A 188 5.78 2.89 -16.76
N LEU A 189 5.46 4.11 -16.32
CA LEU A 189 4.51 4.99 -17.02
C LEU A 189 5.02 5.39 -18.41
N LEU A 190 6.29 5.79 -18.54
CA LEU A 190 6.88 6.13 -19.83
C LEU A 190 6.88 4.91 -20.79
N SER A 191 7.19 3.72 -20.28
CA SER A 191 7.15 2.48 -21.06
C SER A 191 5.74 2.20 -21.61
N SER A 192 4.72 2.32 -20.77
CA SER A 192 3.33 2.11 -21.17
C SER A 192 2.85 3.13 -22.18
N LEU A 193 3.12 4.43 -21.94
CA LEU A 193 2.76 5.52 -22.86
C LEU A 193 3.43 5.38 -24.24
N ALA A 194 4.70 4.94 -24.25
CA ALA A 194 5.46 4.68 -25.47
C ALA A 194 5.03 3.36 -26.17
N GLY A 195 4.19 2.56 -25.54
CA GLY A 195 3.75 1.25 -26.08
C GLY A 195 4.89 0.24 -26.24
N LEU A 196 5.93 0.32 -25.37
CA LEU A 196 7.10 -0.54 -25.49
C LEU A 196 6.73 -2.00 -25.22
N ARG A 197 7.12 -2.88 -26.14
CA ARG A 197 7.00 -4.34 -25.98
C ARG A 197 8.38 -4.93 -25.74
N TYR A 198 8.56 -5.56 -24.60
CA TYR A 198 9.83 -6.17 -24.25
C TYR A 198 9.91 -7.61 -24.76
N PRO A 199 11.10 -8.09 -25.20
CA PRO A 199 11.35 -9.49 -25.51
C PRO A 199 10.97 -10.41 -24.34
N VAL A 200 10.59 -11.64 -24.63
CA VAL A 200 10.14 -12.64 -23.65
C VAL A 200 11.15 -12.83 -22.52
N ILE A 201 12.45 -12.84 -22.84
CA ILE A 201 13.53 -13.01 -21.86
C ILE A 201 13.51 -11.84 -20.85
N ILE A 202 13.42 -10.59 -21.32
CA ILE A 202 13.38 -9.40 -20.46
C ILE A 202 12.12 -9.42 -19.59
N ASN A 203 10.95 -9.71 -20.17
CA ASN A 203 9.70 -9.80 -19.42
C ASN A 203 9.74 -10.87 -18.32
N LYS A 204 10.30 -12.05 -18.62
CA LYS A 204 10.47 -13.12 -17.62
C LYS A 204 11.41 -12.68 -16.50
N THR A 205 12.51 -12.02 -16.82
CA THR A 205 13.48 -11.52 -15.81
C THR A 205 12.84 -10.48 -14.91
N ILE A 206 12.16 -9.49 -15.48
CA ILE A 206 11.43 -8.46 -14.72
C ILE A 206 10.39 -9.12 -13.80
N ASN A 207 9.62 -10.07 -14.33
CA ASN A 207 8.59 -10.75 -13.56
C ASN A 207 9.16 -11.58 -12.40
N ASN A 208 10.26 -12.30 -12.62
CA ASN A 208 10.92 -13.10 -11.58
C ASN A 208 11.41 -12.21 -10.42
N ILE A 209 12.02 -11.05 -10.73
CA ILE A 209 12.47 -10.10 -9.69
C ILE A 209 11.24 -9.50 -8.98
N ALA A 210 10.25 -9.02 -9.72
CA ALA A 210 9.05 -8.40 -9.17
C ALA A 210 8.28 -9.34 -8.22
N GLN A 211 8.19 -10.63 -8.54
CA GLN A 211 7.50 -11.62 -7.72
C GLN A 211 8.16 -11.85 -6.37
N THR A 212 9.44 -11.55 -6.19
CA THR A 212 10.11 -11.68 -4.89
C THR A 212 9.69 -10.59 -3.89
N ALA A 213 9.18 -9.45 -4.36
CA ALA A 213 8.89 -8.30 -3.52
C ALA A 213 7.95 -8.63 -2.35
N THR A 214 6.78 -9.18 -2.65
CA THR A 214 5.76 -9.44 -1.62
C THR A 214 6.15 -10.58 -0.68
N PRO A 215 6.58 -11.77 -1.12
CA PRO A 215 6.96 -12.85 -0.22
C PRO A 215 8.11 -12.47 0.73
N VAL A 216 9.16 -11.85 0.20
CA VAL A 216 10.32 -11.44 1.02
C VAL A 216 9.90 -10.36 2.02
N ALA A 217 9.08 -9.38 1.61
CA ALA A 217 8.56 -8.36 2.53
C ALA A 217 7.71 -8.95 3.67
N LEU A 218 6.87 -9.96 3.39
CA LEU A 218 6.05 -10.64 4.40
C LEU A 218 6.92 -11.39 5.42
N ILE A 219 7.96 -12.07 4.95
CA ILE A 219 8.95 -12.71 5.84
C ILE A 219 9.65 -11.65 6.71
N CYS A 220 10.05 -10.52 6.12
CA CYS A 220 10.67 -9.42 6.88
C CYS A 220 9.73 -8.84 7.94
N ILE A 221 8.43 -8.65 7.63
CA ILE A 221 7.43 -8.20 8.62
C ILE A 221 7.36 -9.20 9.78
N GLY A 222 7.22 -10.48 9.48
CA GLY A 222 7.17 -11.52 10.50
C GLY A 222 8.44 -11.56 11.36
N ALA A 223 9.61 -11.54 10.73
CA ALA A 223 10.90 -11.52 11.41
C ALA A 223 11.12 -10.26 12.27
N SER A 224 10.64 -9.10 11.82
CA SER A 224 10.76 -7.83 12.56
C SER A 224 9.64 -7.62 13.59
N PHE A 225 8.67 -8.55 13.70
CA PHE A 225 7.53 -8.37 14.60
C PHE A 225 7.93 -8.52 16.07
N GLU A 226 7.80 -7.44 16.82
CA GLU A 226 8.03 -7.38 18.25
C GLU A 226 6.72 -7.09 19.00
N GLY A 227 6.05 -8.14 19.48
CA GLY A 227 4.74 -8.03 20.13
C GLY A 227 4.69 -7.02 21.30
N LYS A 228 5.75 -6.94 22.11
CA LYS A 228 5.82 -5.96 23.21
C LYS A 228 5.85 -4.51 22.73
N LYS A 229 6.55 -4.21 21.64
CA LYS A 229 6.58 -2.87 21.03
C LYS A 229 5.26 -2.57 20.30
N ALA A 230 4.66 -3.57 19.63
CA ALA A 230 3.38 -3.44 18.96
C ALA A 230 2.24 -3.10 19.93
N ILE A 231 2.20 -3.73 21.12
CA ILE A 231 1.20 -3.43 22.17
C ILE A 231 1.28 -1.97 22.64
N LYS A 232 2.48 -1.40 22.77
CA LYS A 232 2.65 0.02 23.12
C LYS A 232 2.04 0.98 22.11
N LYS A 233 1.92 0.55 20.84
CA LYS A 233 1.37 1.33 19.72
C LYS A 233 -0.04 0.89 19.32
N ILE A 234 -0.75 0.18 20.19
CA ILE A 234 -2.08 -0.37 19.87
C ILE A 234 -3.11 0.72 19.55
N LYS A 235 -3.08 1.86 20.25
CA LYS A 235 -4.03 2.95 19.99
C LYS A 235 -3.92 3.49 18.55
N PRO A 236 -2.76 3.99 18.07
CA PRO A 236 -2.65 4.45 16.70
C PRO A 236 -2.88 3.32 15.70
N THR A 237 -2.49 2.07 16.00
CA THR A 237 -2.76 0.91 15.16
C THR A 237 -4.26 0.68 14.94
N VAL A 238 -5.06 0.67 16.00
CA VAL A 238 -6.52 0.46 15.92
C VAL A 238 -7.20 1.63 15.20
N ILE A 239 -6.79 2.88 15.48
CA ILE A 239 -7.35 4.07 14.81
C ILE A 239 -7.07 3.99 13.30
N ALA A 240 -5.82 3.72 12.90
CA ALA A 240 -5.46 3.59 11.49
C ALA A 240 -6.22 2.44 10.81
N THR A 241 -6.36 1.30 11.50
CA THR A 241 -7.10 0.14 11.00
C THR A 241 -8.59 0.45 10.80
N PHE A 242 -9.23 1.09 11.78
CA PHE A 242 -10.63 1.50 11.66
C PHE A 242 -10.82 2.51 10.53
N LEU A 243 -9.96 3.52 10.47
CA LEU A 243 -10.00 4.52 9.40
C LEU A 243 -9.86 3.86 8.04
N LYS A 244 -8.90 2.95 7.89
CA LYS A 244 -8.60 2.26 6.63
C LYS A 244 -9.69 1.30 6.17
N LEU A 245 -10.22 0.47 7.06
CA LEU A 245 -11.17 -0.58 6.69
C LEU A 245 -12.63 -0.13 6.69
N VAL A 246 -12.93 0.91 7.46
CA VAL A 246 -14.32 1.37 7.66
C VAL A 246 -14.49 2.85 7.32
N GLY A 247 -13.69 3.72 7.92
CA GLY A 247 -13.89 5.16 7.85
C GLY A 247 -13.87 5.72 6.44
N LEU A 248 -12.85 5.38 5.64
CA LEU A 248 -12.72 5.87 4.27
C LEU A 248 -13.86 5.37 3.38
N ALA A 249 -14.24 4.09 3.50
CA ALA A 249 -15.35 3.55 2.74
C ALA A 249 -16.68 4.19 3.14
N ALA A 250 -16.93 4.40 4.45
CA ALA A 250 -18.15 5.03 4.93
C ALA A 250 -18.33 6.49 4.42
N ILE A 251 -17.22 7.20 4.21
CA ILE A 251 -17.27 8.57 3.69
C ILE A 251 -17.42 8.59 2.17
N PHE A 252 -16.59 7.85 1.44
CA PHE A 252 -16.48 8.00 -0.01
C PHE A 252 -17.40 7.09 -0.82
N LEU A 253 -17.84 5.92 -0.32
CA LEU A 253 -18.81 5.09 -1.05
C LEU A 253 -20.15 5.77 -1.27
N PRO A 254 -20.78 6.45 -0.29
CA PRO A 254 -22.01 7.18 -0.54
C PRO A 254 -21.87 8.26 -1.62
N ILE A 255 -20.71 8.90 -1.69
CA ILE A 255 -20.41 9.89 -2.74
C ILE A 255 -20.31 9.20 -4.10
N ALA A 256 -19.63 8.06 -4.19
CA ALA A 256 -19.55 7.27 -5.40
C ALA A 256 -20.95 6.84 -5.90
N VAL A 257 -21.80 6.36 -4.98
CA VAL A 257 -23.18 5.97 -5.28
C VAL A 257 -24.01 7.15 -5.80
N LYS A 258 -23.87 8.34 -5.21
CA LYS A 258 -24.53 9.57 -5.69
C LYS A 258 -24.04 10.02 -7.06
N MET A 259 -22.76 9.78 -7.38
CA MET A 259 -22.19 10.05 -8.69
C MET A 259 -22.61 9.04 -9.78
N GLY A 260 -23.35 7.99 -9.39
CA GLY A 260 -23.91 6.99 -10.32
C GLY A 260 -23.03 5.78 -10.55
N PHE A 261 -21.92 5.60 -9.84
CA PHE A 261 -21.11 4.38 -9.95
C PHE A 261 -21.85 3.18 -9.39
N ARG A 262 -21.81 2.03 -10.12
CA ARG A 262 -22.52 0.79 -9.80
C ARG A 262 -21.68 -0.43 -10.17
N ASN A 263 -22.12 -1.59 -9.73
CA ASN A 263 -21.54 -2.89 -10.11
C ASN A 263 -20.02 -2.91 -10.01
N GLN A 264 -19.31 -3.20 -11.10
CA GLN A 264 -17.86 -3.35 -11.14
C GLN A 264 -17.10 -2.07 -10.78
N GLU A 265 -17.61 -0.90 -11.14
CA GLU A 265 -17.03 0.39 -10.78
C GLU A 265 -17.07 0.60 -9.27
N LEU A 266 -18.23 0.42 -8.65
CA LEU A 266 -18.41 0.60 -7.22
C LEU A 266 -17.63 -0.43 -6.42
N MET A 267 -17.50 -1.65 -6.94
CA MET A 267 -16.66 -2.69 -6.34
C MET A 267 -15.18 -2.34 -6.39
N ALA A 268 -14.68 -1.81 -7.51
CA ALA A 268 -13.30 -1.35 -7.61
C ALA A 268 -13.02 -0.18 -6.65
N ILE A 269 -13.96 0.76 -6.50
CA ILE A 269 -13.88 1.85 -5.53
C ILE A 269 -13.88 1.31 -4.09
N LEU A 270 -14.77 0.36 -3.75
CA LEU A 270 -14.77 -0.27 -2.43
C LEU A 270 -13.40 -0.86 -2.10
N ILE A 271 -12.81 -1.60 -3.03
CA ILE A 271 -11.49 -2.22 -2.83
C ILE A 271 -10.40 -1.17 -2.68
N MET A 272 -10.43 -0.11 -3.47
CA MET A 272 -9.51 1.02 -3.33
C MET A 272 -9.58 1.63 -1.92
N LEU A 273 -10.77 1.76 -1.36
CA LEU A 273 -11.02 2.39 -0.07
C LEU A 273 -10.78 1.47 1.12
N ALA A 274 -11.31 0.25 1.09
CA ALA A 274 -11.44 -0.65 2.25
C ALA A 274 -10.56 -1.91 2.20
N SER A 275 -9.73 -2.12 1.17
CA SER A 275 -8.76 -3.22 1.23
C SER A 275 -7.66 -2.94 2.27
N PRO A 276 -7.02 -3.98 2.83
CA PRO A 276 -6.02 -3.80 3.87
C PRO A 276 -4.83 -2.97 3.40
N SER A 277 -4.10 -2.42 4.36
CA SER A 277 -2.84 -1.72 4.08
C SER A 277 -1.84 -2.68 3.43
N THR A 278 -1.11 -2.18 2.44
CA THR A 278 -0.18 -3.03 1.70
C THR A 278 1.09 -3.32 2.50
N VAL A 279 1.65 -4.51 2.30
CA VAL A 279 2.94 -4.96 2.88
C VAL A 279 4.08 -3.96 2.60
N THR A 280 4.02 -3.28 1.46
CA THR A 280 5.01 -2.28 1.07
C THR A 280 5.06 -1.07 2.00
N CYS A 281 4.00 -0.83 2.82
CA CYS A 281 4.04 0.22 3.86
C CYS A 281 5.16 -0.02 4.86
N PHE A 282 5.32 -1.26 5.33
CA PHE A 282 6.41 -1.63 6.22
C PHE A 282 7.78 -1.43 5.56
N VAL A 283 7.95 -1.94 4.33
CA VAL A 283 9.21 -1.86 3.59
C VAL A 283 9.65 -0.41 3.40
N MET A 284 8.70 0.46 3.02
CA MET A 284 8.97 1.88 2.80
C MET A 284 9.21 2.61 4.13
N ALA A 285 8.42 2.37 5.16
CA ALA A 285 8.62 2.99 6.47
C ALA A 285 10.02 2.66 7.02
N LYS A 286 10.42 1.39 6.97
CA LYS A 286 11.76 0.94 7.37
C LYS A 286 12.86 1.49 6.49
N GLY A 287 12.66 1.52 5.16
CA GLY A 287 13.66 1.98 4.19
C GLY A 287 13.83 3.50 4.13
N MET A 288 12.92 4.26 4.77
CA MET A 288 12.88 5.73 4.77
C MET A 288 12.86 6.30 6.20
N ASP A 289 13.47 5.59 7.16
CA ASP A 289 13.68 6.02 8.56
C ASP A 289 12.40 6.50 9.27
N ASN A 290 11.32 5.73 9.11
CA ASN A 290 10.04 5.93 9.79
C ASN A 290 9.70 4.73 10.69
N ASP A 291 8.62 4.84 11.48
CA ASP A 291 8.20 3.84 12.45
C ASP A 291 7.76 2.51 11.81
N GLU A 292 8.69 1.58 11.68
CA GLU A 292 8.44 0.24 11.13
C GLU A 292 7.52 -0.61 12.00
N VAL A 293 7.56 -0.42 13.33
CA VAL A 293 6.75 -1.20 14.27
C VAL A 293 5.27 -0.82 14.14
N LEU A 294 4.98 0.48 14.05
CA LEU A 294 3.62 0.94 13.82
C LEU A 294 3.11 0.49 12.45
N SER A 295 3.94 0.64 11.40
CA SER A 295 3.58 0.26 10.05
C SER A 295 3.27 -1.24 9.94
N SER A 296 4.14 -2.12 10.48
CA SER A 296 3.90 -3.56 10.48
C SER A 296 2.65 -3.95 11.28
N SER A 297 2.43 -3.32 12.43
CA SER A 297 1.24 -3.57 13.26
C SER A 297 -0.06 -3.23 12.53
N ILE A 298 -0.10 -2.10 11.81
CA ILE A 298 -1.26 -1.70 11.00
C ILE A 298 -1.46 -2.69 9.83
N VAL A 299 -0.39 -3.08 9.13
CA VAL A 299 -0.47 -4.06 8.02
C VAL A 299 -1.04 -5.39 8.52
N VAL A 300 -0.52 -5.91 9.63
CA VAL A 300 -0.99 -7.17 10.23
C VAL A 300 -2.48 -7.06 10.61
N LEU A 301 -2.85 -6.03 11.37
CA LEU A 301 -4.21 -5.90 11.89
C LEU A 301 -5.23 -5.65 10.77
N THR A 302 -4.89 -4.79 9.78
CA THR A 302 -5.77 -4.54 8.63
C THR A 302 -5.93 -5.80 7.78
N THR A 303 -4.87 -6.60 7.59
CA THR A 303 -4.95 -7.85 6.83
C THR A 303 -5.86 -8.85 7.51
N LEU A 304 -5.74 -9.04 8.84
CA LEU A 304 -6.59 -9.94 9.61
C LEU A 304 -8.07 -9.54 9.57
N LEU A 305 -8.36 -8.26 9.77
CA LEU A 305 -9.74 -7.79 9.86
C LEU A 305 -10.39 -7.55 8.49
N SER A 306 -9.62 -7.44 7.43
CA SER A 306 -10.15 -7.13 6.09
C SER A 306 -11.08 -8.22 5.55
N SER A 307 -10.87 -9.49 5.89
CA SER A 307 -11.75 -10.58 5.49
C SER A 307 -13.20 -10.36 5.98
N VAL A 308 -13.34 -9.91 7.22
CA VAL A 308 -14.66 -9.62 7.82
C VAL A 308 -15.22 -8.31 7.27
N THR A 309 -14.42 -7.24 7.30
CA THR A 309 -14.89 -5.89 6.92
C THR A 309 -15.27 -5.80 5.43
N LEU A 310 -14.49 -6.40 4.52
CA LEU A 310 -14.87 -6.44 3.10
C LEU A 310 -16.14 -7.25 2.87
N THR A 311 -16.30 -8.39 3.56
CA THR A 311 -17.54 -9.19 3.47
C THR A 311 -18.75 -8.39 3.93
N VAL A 312 -18.61 -7.64 5.03
CA VAL A 312 -19.70 -6.76 5.52
C VAL A 312 -20.02 -5.67 4.51
N TRP A 313 -19.03 -5.00 3.94
CA TRP A 313 -19.24 -3.98 2.91
C TRP A 313 -19.92 -4.53 1.66
N ILE A 314 -19.47 -5.69 1.16
CA ILE A 314 -20.08 -6.36 0.00
C ILE A 314 -21.52 -6.73 0.32
N PHE A 315 -21.80 -7.26 1.52
CA PHE A 315 -23.17 -7.57 1.95
C PHE A 315 -24.06 -6.32 1.96
N ILE A 316 -23.57 -5.22 2.52
CA ILE A 316 -24.30 -3.93 2.54
C ILE A 316 -24.61 -3.48 1.11
N LEU A 317 -23.60 -3.43 0.23
CA LEU A 317 -23.80 -2.94 -1.14
C LEU A 317 -24.78 -3.83 -1.94
N ARG A 318 -24.72 -5.16 -1.75
CA ARG A 318 -25.68 -6.10 -2.35
C ARG A 318 -27.10 -5.92 -1.84
N ASN A 319 -27.25 -5.73 -0.52
CA ASN A 319 -28.57 -5.54 0.09
C ASN A 319 -29.27 -4.25 -0.42
N PHE A 320 -28.49 -3.25 -0.80
CA PHE A 320 -29.00 -2.04 -1.44
C PHE A 320 -29.13 -2.14 -2.97
N GLY A 321 -28.83 -3.28 -3.59
CA GLY A 321 -28.88 -3.48 -5.04
C GLY A 321 -27.89 -2.62 -5.82
N LEU A 322 -26.72 -2.32 -5.22
CA LEU A 322 -25.72 -1.42 -5.80
C LEU A 322 -24.62 -2.18 -6.56
N ILE A 323 -24.46 -3.48 -6.23
CA ILE A 323 -23.49 -4.42 -6.87
C ILE A 323 -24.12 -5.80 -7.05
#